data_1067be770d0ba695c7f251b4ec984a60
#
_entry.id   1067be770d0ba695c7f251b4ec984a60
#
_cell.length_a   1.000
_cell.length_b   1.000
_cell.length_c   1.000
_cell.angle_alpha   90.00
_cell.angle_beta   90.00
_cell.angle_gamma   90.00
#
_symmetry.space_group_name_H-M   'P 1'
#
loop_
_entity.id
_entity.type
_entity.pdbx_description
1 polymer ?
#
loop_
_entity_poly.entity_id
_entity_poly.type
_entity_poly.pdbx_seq_one_letter_code
_entity_poly.pdbx_strand_id
1 'polypeptide(L)'
;AEPSEKEANLKAPLRRPLQLFREVWKESAFRKLILFLVLTMGVRIVFTLQFLVMPKYYVRTLYDDFAIGSINAINPAIIVSGLILLIPVLGRFSTVSLMIVGMSISAFSLVFMAIPIEWYYLVPGIETRSQAYLVAIVTQILVFAFGELLFSPRFSEYVARVAPKDKVASYMSLAAVSYTHLRAH
;
A
#
# COMPACT_ATOMS: atom_id res chain seq x y z
N ALA A 1 -4.76 -23.80 46.49
CA ALA A 1 -5.05 -23.74 45.04
C ALA A 1 -4.40 -22.48 44.49
N GLU A 2 -3.36 -22.64 43.69
CA GLU A 2 -2.72 -21.51 42.99
C GLU A 2 -3.68 -20.94 41.97
N PRO A 3 -3.86 -19.60 41.92
CA PRO A 3 -4.68 -18.97 40.91
C PRO A 3 -4.08 -19.24 39.53
N SER A 4 -4.92 -19.67 38.59
CA SER A 4 -4.49 -19.98 37.23
C SER A 4 -3.84 -18.77 36.57
N GLU A 5 -2.82 -18.99 35.73
CA GLU A 5 -2.10 -17.94 34.98
C GLU A 5 -3.04 -16.98 34.21
N LYS A 6 -4.26 -17.45 33.87
CA LYS A 6 -5.33 -16.63 33.26
C LYS A 6 -5.92 -15.59 34.22
N GLU A 7 -6.03 -15.87 35.49
CA GLU A 7 -6.55 -14.92 36.52
C GLU A 7 -5.51 -13.86 36.91
N ALA A 8 -4.23 -14.22 36.89
CA ALA A 8 -3.14 -13.27 37.11
C ALA A 8 -3.04 -12.22 35.99
N ASN A 9 -3.31 -12.60 34.72
CA ASN A 9 -3.33 -11.66 33.59
C ASN A 9 -4.53 -10.69 33.59
N LEU A 10 -5.65 -11.06 34.19
CA LEU A 10 -6.83 -10.19 34.31
C LEU A 10 -6.69 -9.10 35.39
N LYS A 11 -5.75 -9.26 36.32
CA LYS A 11 -5.47 -8.30 37.40
C LYS A 11 -4.30 -7.38 37.16
N ALA A 12 -3.67 -7.43 35.96
CA ALA A 12 -2.65 -6.45 35.60
C ALA A 12 -3.26 -5.05 35.59
N PRO A 13 -2.76 -4.09 36.40
CA PRO A 13 -3.33 -2.76 36.45
C PRO A 13 -3.26 -2.17 35.05
N LEU A 14 -4.40 -1.66 34.54
CA LEU A 14 -4.49 -0.93 33.29
C LEU A 14 -3.48 0.22 33.35
N ARG A 15 -2.28 -0.02 32.86
CA ARG A 15 -1.25 1.02 32.79
C ARG A 15 -1.82 2.19 31.97
N ARG A 16 -1.73 3.38 32.52
CA ARG A 16 -2.24 4.58 31.82
C ARG A 16 -1.62 4.64 30.43
N PRO A 17 -2.40 4.87 29.37
CA PRO A 17 -1.91 4.83 27.98
C PRO A 17 -0.64 5.67 27.73
N LEU A 18 -0.53 6.79 28.44
CA LEU A 18 0.65 7.68 28.38
C LEU A 18 1.93 7.04 28.97
N GLN A 19 1.81 6.20 30.00
CA GLN A 19 2.96 5.52 30.59
C GLN A 19 3.46 4.42 29.65
N LEU A 20 2.55 3.66 29.06
CA LEU A 20 2.88 2.67 28.02
C LEU A 20 3.55 3.32 26.82
N PHE A 21 3.00 4.44 26.31
CA PHE A 21 3.59 5.17 25.22
C PHE A 21 5.01 5.66 25.55
N ARG A 22 5.23 6.18 26.76
CA ARG A 22 6.54 6.67 27.21
C ARG A 22 7.57 5.53 27.36
N GLU A 23 7.13 4.35 27.80
CA GLU A 23 7.99 3.17 27.88
C GLU A 23 8.40 2.67 26.47
N VAL A 24 7.42 2.54 25.57
CA VAL A 24 7.66 2.07 24.21
C VAL A 24 8.49 3.07 23.40
N TRP A 25 8.31 4.39 23.64
CA TRP A 25 9.10 5.44 22.99
C TRP A 25 10.60 5.37 23.31
N LYS A 26 10.98 4.82 24.44
CA LYS A 26 12.38 4.59 24.79
C LYS A 26 13.03 3.50 23.96
N GLU A 27 12.24 2.60 23.38
CA GLU A 27 12.74 1.52 22.53
C GLU A 27 13.27 2.06 21.18
N SER A 28 14.52 1.75 20.86
CA SER A 28 15.14 2.14 19.59
C SER A 28 14.38 1.59 18.38
N ALA A 29 13.87 0.35 18.48
CA ALA A 29 13.06 -0.31 17.45
C ALA A 29 11.78 0.48 17.17
N PHE A 30 11.08 0.94 18.21
CA PHE A 30 9.85 1.72 18.08
C PHE A 30 10.10 3.05 17.38
N ARG A 31 11.15 3.79 17.76
CA ARG A 31 11.50 5.06 17.11
C ARG A 31 11.83 4.88 15.62
N LYS A 32 12.57 3.83 15.27
CA LYS A 32 12.87 3.49 13.87
C LYS A 32 11.60 3.16 13.09
N LEU A 33 10.67 2.43 13.70
CA LEU A 33 9.37 2.13 13.09
C LEU A 33 8.56 3.41 12.86
N ILE A 34 8.45 4.29 13.85
CA ILE A 34 7.70 5.55 13.70
C ILE A 34 8.31 6.41 12.59
N LEU A 35 9.63 6.58 12.57
CA LEU A 35 10.32 7.29 11.49
C LEU A 35 10.00 6.68 10.13
N PHE A 36 10.08 5.36 10.03
CA PHE A 36 9.76 4.62 8.81
C PHE A 36 8.29 4.85 8.39
N LEU A 37 7.34 4.78 9.32
CA LEU A 37 5.92 5.03 9.04
C LEU A 37 5.68 6.46 8.55
N VAL A 38 6.31 7.45 9.17
CA VAL A 38 6.21 8.86 8.74
C VAL A 38 6.77 9.05 7.32
N LEU A 39 7.96 8.49 7.04
CA LEU A 39 8.54 8.54 5.69
C LEU A 39 7.67 7.84 4.65
N THR A 40 7.05 6.73 5.02
CA THR A 40 6.18 5.95 4.14
C THR A 40 4.80 6.62 3.95
N MET A 41 4.41 7.55 4.84
CA MET A 41 3.11 8.21 4.77
C MET A 41 2.92 9.00 3.46
N GLY A 42 3.98 9.63 2.95
CA GLY A 42 3.94 10.31 1.64
C GLY A 42 3.58 9.38 0.49
N VAL A 43 4.14 8.17 0.50
CA VAL A 43 3.82 7.14 -0.51
C VAL A 43 2.38 6.67 -0.39
N ARG A 44 1.88 6.53 0.85
CA ARG A 44 0.49 6.14 1.09
C ARG A 44 -0.53 7.15 0.56
N ILE A 45 -0.18 8.42 0.51
CA ILE A 45 -1.01 9.45 -0.13
C ILE A 45 -1.22 9.08 -1.61
N VAL A 46 -0.18 8.65 -2.32
CA VAL A 46 -0.28 8.22 -3.73
C VAL A 46 -1.25 7.04 -3.87
N PHE A 47 -1.16 6.04 -2.99
CA PHE A 47 -2.09 4.90 -2.99
C PHE A 47 -3.52 5.33 -2.68
N THR A 48 -3.70 6.25 -1.73
CA THR A 48 -5.03 6.80 -1.39
C THR A 48 -5.64 7.55 -2.58
N LEU A 49 -4.85 8.39 -3.27
CA LEU A 49 -5.28 9.08 -4.48
C LEU A 49 -5.69 8.10 -5.57
N GLN A 50 -4.95 7.02 -5.77
CA GLN A 50 -5.28 5.97 -6.73
C GLN A 50 -6.67 5.39 -6.49
N PHE A 51 -7.04 5.11 -5.25
CA PHE A 51 -8.32 4.47 -4.92
C PHE A 51 -9.49 5.43 -4.73
N LEU A 52 -9.25 6.68 -4.34
CA LEU A 52 -10.31 7.66 -4.06
C LEU A 52 -10.55 8.65 -5.21
N VAL A 53 -9.49 9.13 -5.83
CA VAL A 53 -9.57 10.20 -6.84
C VAL A 53 -9.62 9.63 -8.24
N MET A 54 -8.78 8.65 -8.56
CA MET A 54 -8.68 8.11 -9.91
C MET A 54 -9.99 7.50 -10.44
N PRO A 55 -10.80 6.74 -9.68
CA PRO A 55 -12.09 6.26 -10.18
C PRO A 55 -13.03 7.39 -10.61
N LYS A 56 -13.05 8.52 -9.87
CA LYS A 56 -13.85 9.70 -10.25
C LYS A 56 -13.35 10.33 -11.55
N TYR A 57 -12.04 10.34 -11.74
CA TYR A 57 -11.43 10.80 -12.98
C TYR A 57 -11.80 9.89 -14.15
N TYR A 58 -11.75 8.57 -13.97
CA TYR A 58 -12.11 7.60 -15.01
C TYR A 58 -13.55 7.76 -15.47
N VAL A 59 -14.50 7.91 -14.53
CA VAL A 59 -15.92 8.18 -14.86
C VAL A 59 -16.07 9.42 -15.72
N ARG A 60 -15.35 10.49 -15.40
CA ARG A 60 -15.45 11.76 -16.13
C ARG A 60 -14.83 11.72 -17.52
N THR A 61 -13.84 10.86 -17.74
CA THR A 61 -13.09 10.81 -19.01
C THR A 61 -13.60 9.74 -19.97
N LEU A 62 -14.18 8.65 -19.45
CA LEU A 62 -14.56 7.47 -20.24
C LEU A 62 -16.07 7.41 -20.55
N TYR A 63 -16.88 8.34 -20.00
CA TYR A 63 -18.35 8.32 -20.06
C TYR A 63 -19.01 7.12 -19.34
N ASP A 64 -20.34 7.23 -19.08
CA ASP A 64 -21.08 6.30 -18.18
C ASP A 64 -21.19 4.86 -18.67
N ASP A 65 -20.92 4.56 -19.94
CA ASP A 65 -21.04 3.22 -20.51
C ASP A 65 -19.81 2.32 -20.22
N PHE A 66 -18.79 2.84 -19.55
CA PHE A 66 -17.59 2.05 -19.28
C PHE A 66 -17.72 1.27 -17.96
N ALA A 67 -17.42 -0.05 -18.04
CA ALA A 67 -17.41 -0.93 -16.87
C ALA A 67 -16.24 -0.63 -15.92
N ILE A 68 -16.35 0.47 -15.14
CA ILE A 68 -15.33 0.96 -14.21
C ILE A 68 -14.94 -0.12 -13.20
N GLY A 69 -15.89 -0.99 -12.81
CA GLY A 69 -15.62 -2.13 -11.96
C GLY A 69 -14.59 -3.08 -12.56
N SER A 70 -14.64 -3.32 -13.87
CA SER A 70 -13.68 -4.19 -14.58
C SER A 70 -12.29 -3.55 -14.61
N ILE A 71 -12.19 -2.24 -14.83
CA ILE A 71 -10.91 -1.51 -14.82
C ILE A 71 -10.29 -1.56 -13.42
N ASN A 72 -11.08 -1.31 -12.38
CA ASN A 72 -10.60 -1.36 -11.00
C ASN A 72 -10.21 -2.77 -10.55
N ALA A 73 -10.79 -3.82 -11.14
CA ALA A 73 -10.44 -5.21 -10.84
C ALA A 73 -9.06 -5.63 -11.40
N ILE A 74 -8.50 -4.88 -12.35
CA ILE A 74 -7.16 -5.14 -12.91
C ILE A 74 -6.11 -5.11 -11.81
N ASN A 75 -6.15 -4.11 -10.93
CA ASN A 75 -5.14 -3.96 -9.87
C ASN A 75 -5.11 -5.18 -8.92
N PRO A 76 -6.19 -5.57 -8.23
CA PRO A 76 -6.16 -6.74 -7.35
C PRO A 76 -5.87 -8.04 -8.11
N ALA A 77 -6.29 -8.18 -9.38
CA ALA A 77 -5.97 -9.35 -10.19
C ALA A 77 -4.46 -9.48 -10.41
N ILE A 78 -3.76 -8.39 -10.73
CA ILE A 78 -2.30 -8.38 -10.90
C ILE A 78 -1.61 -8.68 -9.57
N ILE A 79 -2.07 -8.09 -8.46
CA ILE A 79 -1.45 -8.33 -7.14
C ILE A 79 -1.57 -9.80 -6.78
N VAL A 80 -2.76 -10.40 -6.88
CA VAL A 80 -2.97 -11.80 -6.51
C VAL A 80 -2.16 -12.75 -7.40
N SER A 81 -2.27 -12.61 -8.72
CA SER A 81 -1.52 -13.45 -9.67
C SER A 81 -0.01 -13.23 -9.56
N GLY A 82 0.41 -11.99 -9.45
CA GLY A 82 1.82 -11.63 -9.31
C GLY A 82 2.45 -12.13 -8.02
N LEU A 83 1.73 -12.13 -6.90
CA LEU A 83 2.21 -12.72 -5.65
C LEU A 83 2.48 -14.22 -5.82
N ILE A 84 1.56 -14.96 -6.44
CA ILE A 84 1.72 -16.40 -6.68
C ILE A 84 2.97 -16.66 -7.53
N LEU A 85 3.16 -15.88 -8.59
CA LEU A 85 4.24 -16.11 -9.55
C LEU A 85 5.60 -15.60 -9.06
N LEU A 86 5.64 -14.47 -8.35
CA LEU A 86 6.87 -13.75 -8.04
C LEU A 86 7.41 -14.00 -6.62
N ILE A 87 6.61 -14.56 -5.70
CA ILE A 87 7.09 -14.86 -4.33
C ILE A 87 8.46 -15.58 -4.33
N PRO A 88 8.67 -16.65 -5.12
CA PRO A 88 9.95 -17.36 -5.09
C PRO A 88 11.14 -16.52 -5.55
N VAL A 89 10.88 -15.58 -6.47
CA VAL A 89 11.92 -14.69 -7.03
C VAL A 89 12.20 -13.52 -6.08
N LEU A 90 11.14 -12.93 -5.52
CA LEU A 90 11.21 -11.77 -4.63
C LEU A 90 11.96 -12.07 -3.33
N GLY A 91 12.00 -13.34 -2.88
CA GLY A 91 12.76 -13.78 -1.71
C GLY A 91 14.27 -13.60 -1.84
N ARG A 92 14.79 -13.44 -3.05
CA ARG A 92 16.22 -13.27 -3.32
C ARG A 92 16.72 -11.82 -3.13
N PHE A 93 15.82 -10.87 -3.07
CA PHE A 93 16.15 -9.45 -2.97
C PHE A 93 15.92 -8.91 -1.57
N SER A 94 16.64 -7.84 -1.21
CA SER A 94 16.46 -7.20 0.08
C SER A 94 15.07 -6.57 0.19
N THR A 95 14.43 -6.74 1.35
CA THR A 95 13.10 -6.20 1.65
C THR A 95 13.04 -4.68 1.39
N VAL A 96 14.04 -3.93 1.85
CA VAL A 96 14.10 -2.47 1.72
C VAL A 96 14.27 -2.05 0.25
N SER A 97 15.16 -2.73 -0.51
CA SER A 97 15.34 -2.41 -1.93
C SER A 97 14.07 -2.64 -2.73
N LEU A 98 13.36 -3.75 -2.51
CA LEU A 98 12.08 -4.01 -3.17
C LEU A 98 11.02 -2.98 -2.81
N MET A 99 10.99 -2.51 -1.56
CA MET A 99 10.08 -1.44 -1.15
C MET A 99 10.38 -0.12 -1.89
N ILE A 100 11.66 0.28 -1.96
CA ILE A 100 12.06 1.52 -2.66
C ILE A 100 11.72 1.41 -4.15
N VAL A 101 12.07 0.31 -4.79
CA VAL A 101 11.77 0.08 -6.22
C VAL A 101 10.27 0.07 -6.46
N GLY A 102 9.50 -0.67 -5.65
CA GLY A 102 8.05 -0.72 -5.77
C GLY A 102 7.39 0.65 -5.62
N MET A 103 7.82 1.44 -4.63
CA MET A 103 7.35 2.81 -4.44
C MET A 103 7.68 3.70 -5.64
N SER A 104 8.89 3.60 -6.17
CA SER A 104 9.33 4.39 -7.32
C SER A 104 8.52 4.05 -8.57
N ILE A 105 8.25 2.77 -8.81
CA ILE A 105 7.42 2.31 -9.94
C ILE A 105 5.98 2.80 -9.77
N SER A 106 5.39 2.68 -8.58
CA SER A 106 4.04 3.18 -8.31
C SER A 106 3.93 4.69 -8.50
N ALA A 107 4.92 5.46 -8.05
CA ALA A 107 4.96 6.90 -8.27
C ALA A 107 5.12 7.25 -9.76
N PHE A 108 6.00 6.52 -10.46
CA PHE A 108 6.23 6.71 -11.90
C PHE A 108 4.99 6.42 -12.74
N SER A 109 4.10 5.52 -12.29
CA SER A 109 2.88 5.20 -13.01
C SER A 109 2.00 6.43 -13.31
N LEU A 110 2.05 7.45 -12.45
CA LEU A 110 1.28 8.69 -12.64
C LEU A 110 1.74 9.49 -13.86
N VAL A 111 2.96 9.28 -14.34
CA VAL A 111 3.48 9.94 -15.55
C VAL A 111 2.62 9.57 -16.76
N PHE A 112 2.11 8.33 -16.84
CA PHE A 112 1.24 7.91 -17.95
C PHE A 112 -0.06 8.72 -18.00
N MET A 113 -0.55 9.22 -16.88
CA MET A 113 -1.72 10.11 -16.85
C MET A 113 -1.37 11.58 -17.17
N ALA A 114 -0.10 11.95 -17.07
CA ALA A 114 0.39 13.29 -17.37
C ALA A 114 0.81 13.45 -18.85
N ILE A 115 0.97 12.35 -19.59
CA ILE A 115 1.28 12.38 -21.02
C ILE A 115 0.11 13.00 -21.78
N PRO A 116 0.35 13.97 -22.67
CA PRO A 116 -0.69 14.52 -23.53
C PRO A 116 -1.42 13.41 -24.30
N ILE A 117 -2.76 13.51 -24.34
CA ILE A 117 -3.60 12.45 -24.91
C ILE A 117 -3.32 12.23 -26.40
N GLU A 118 -2.81 13.25 -27.07
CA GLU A 118 -2.44 13.23 -28.47
C GLU A 118 -1.34 12.20 -28.78
N TRP A 119 -0.46 11.91 -27.84
CA TRP A 119 0.62 10.94 -28.01
C TRP A 119 0.09 9.50 -28.03
N TYR A 120 -1.07 9.25 -27.41
CA TYR A 120 -1.68 7.92 -27.44
C TYR A 120 -2.28 7.57 -28.81
N TYR A 121 -2.56 8.56 -29.66
CA TYR A 121 -2.97 8.31 -31.05
C TYR A 121 -1.84 7.76 -31.94
N LEU A 122 -0.58 7.82 -31.47
CA LEU A 122 0.53 7.18 -32.17
C LEU A 122 0.50 5.65 -32.02
N VAL A 123 -0.30 5.12 -31.09
CA VAL A 123 -0.46 3.67 -30.91
C VAL A 123 -1.43 3.16 -31.96
N PRO A 124 -1.03 2.16 -32.79
CA PRO A 124 -1.91 1.61 -33.83
C PRO A 124 -3.24 1.11 -33.26
N GLY A 125 -4.34 1.45 -33.91
CA GLY A 125 -5.70 1.02 -33.52
C GLY A 125 -6.41 1.96 -32.54
N ILE A 126 -5.80 3.09 -32.14
CA ILE A 126 -6.46 4.12 -31.34
C ILE A 126 -6.96 5.21 -32.29
N GLU A 127 -8.28 5.25 -32.47
CA GLU A 127 -8.96 6.21 -33.36
C GLU A 127 -9.79 7.24 -32.60
N THR A 128 -10.21 6.90 -31.37
CA THR A 128 -11.10 7.75 -30.59
C THR A 128 -10.42 8.25 -29.31
N ARG A 129 -10.88 9.42 -28.84
CA ARG A 129 -10.38 10.01 -27.59
C ARG A 129 -10.62 9.10 -26.39
N SER A 130 -11.76 8.40 -26.37
CA SER A 130 -12.08 7.44 -25.30
C SER A 130 -11.11 6.26 -25.28
N GLN A 131 -10.73 5.73 -26.44
CA GLN A 131 -9.72 4.65 -26.54
C GLN A 131 -8.35 5.13 -26.04
N ALA A 132 -7.94 6.35 -26.39
CA ALA A 132 -6.69 6.93 -25.94
C ALA A 132 -6.64 7.07 -24.41
N TYR A 133 -7.72 7.58 -23.79
CA TYR A 133 -7.84 7.64 -22.33
C TYR A 133 -7.85 6.25 -21.68
N LEU A 134 -8.53 5.29 -22.30
CA LEU A 134 -8.56 3.91 -21.80
C LEU A 134 -7.16 3.30 -21.74
N VAL A 135 -6.38 3.47 -22.81
CA VAL A 135 -4.99 2.96 -22.86
C VAL A 135 -4.12 3.64 -21.82
N ALA A 136 -4.24 4.96 -21.66
CA ALA A 136 -3.53 5.71 -20.61
C ALA A 136 -3.85 5.17 -19.21
N ILE A 137 -5.13 5.00 -18.91
CA ILE A 137 -5.62 4.51 -17.61
C ILE A 137 -5.17 3.08 -17.35
N VAL A 138 -5.35 2.18 -18.32
CA VAL A 138 -4.98 0.76 -18.17
C VAL A 138 -3.46 0.65 -17.98
N THR A 139 -2.66 1.36 -18.78
CA THR A 139 -1.20 1.37 -18.63
C THR A 139 -0.78 1.87 -17.24
N GLN A 140 -1.38 2.97 -16.78
CA GLN A 140 -1.13 3.51 -15.46
C GLN A 140 -1.45 2.48 -14.37
N ILE A 141 -2.61 1.82 -14.42
CA ILE A 141 -3.01 0.81 -13.44
C ILE A 141 -2.07 -0.41 -13.46
N LEU A 142 -1.66 -0.88 -14.63
CA LEU A 142 -0.72 -2.00 -14.77
C LEU A 142 0.61 -1.69 -14.08
N VAL A 143 1.19 -0.53 -14.38
CA VAL A 143 2.47 -0.10 -13.80
C VAL A 143 2.34 0.14 -12.29
N PHE A 144 1.24 0.78 -11.87
CA PHE A 144 0.95 1.01 -10.45
C PHE A 144 0.81 -0.31 -9.68
N ALA A 145 0.01 -1.26 -10.19
CA ALA A 145 -0.21 -2.55 -9.57
C ALA A 145 1.08 -3.37 -9.44
N PHE A 146 1.97 -3.28 -10.45
CA PHE A 146 3.29 -3.92 -10.37
C PHE A 146 4.16 -3.30 -9.27
N GLY A 147 4.16 -1.99 -9.13
CA GLY A 147 4.86 -1.32 -8.02
C GLY A 147 4.28 -1.69 -6.65
N GLU A 148 2.96 -1.76 -6.53
CA GLU A 148 2.27 -2.17 -5.31
C GLU A 148 2.57 -3.63 -4.95
N LEU A 149 2.62 -4.51 -5.91
CA LEU A 149 3.00 -5.92 -5.74
C LEU A 149 4.39 -6.08 -5.10
N LEU A 150 5.34 -5.22 -5.46
CA LEU A 150 6.68 -5.22 -4.89
C LEU A 150 6.71 -4.61 -3.48
N PHE A 151 5.91 -3.59 -3.23
CA PHE A 151 5.92 -2.81 -1.99
C PHE A 151 5.11 -3.45 -0.86
N SER A 152 3.83 -3.78 -1.11
CA SER A 152 2.87 -4.12 -0.05
C SER A 152 3.25 -5.32 0.82
N PRO A 153 3.67 -6.48 0.26
CA PRO A 153 4.06 -7.61 1.08
C PRO A 153 5.35 -7.34 1.85
N ARG A 154 6.28 -6.60 1.26
CA ARG A 154 7.56 -6.26 1.88
C ARG A 154 7.43 -5.24 3.00
N PHE A 155 6.46 -4.34 2.92
CA PHE A 155 6.12 -3.45 4.01
C PHE A 155 5.69 -4.23 5.27
N SER A 156 4.78 -5.18 5.13
CA SER A 156 4.33 -6.02 6.24
C SER A 156 5.47 -6.88 6.82
N GLU A 157 6.30 -7.45 5.96
CA GLU A 157 7.50 -8.20 6.35
C GLU A 157 8.48 -7.31 7.14
N TYR A 158 8.73 -6.09 6.68
CA TYR A 158 9.63 -5.15 7.36
C TYR A 158 9.12 -4.80 8.76
N VAL A 159 7.83 -4.47 8.88
CA VAL A 159 7.22 -4.17 10.18
C VAL A 159 7.36 -5.35 11.14
N ALA A 160 7.10 -6.57 10.68
CA ALA A 160 7.23 -7.77 11.50
C ALA A 160 8.69 -8.03 11.93
N ARG A 161 9.68 -7.73 11.08
CA ARG A 161 11.12 -7.88 11.41
C ARG A 161 11.64 -6.86 12.41
N VAL A 162 11.13 -5.63 12.35
CA VAL A 162 11.56 -4.54 13.26
C VAL A 162 10.92 -4.69 14.63
N ALA A 163 9.76 -5.33 14.72
CA ALA A 163 9.06 -5.53 15.97
C ALA A 163 9.79 -6.50 16.89
N PRO A 164 9.88 -6.21 18.21
CA PRO A 164 10.28 -7.20 19.21
C PRO A 164 9.34 -8.42 19.17
N LYS A 165 9.88 -9.62 19.41
CA LYS A 165 9.14 -10.88 19.26
C LYS A 165 7.85 -10.95 20.08
N ASP A 166 7.85 -10.34 21.25
CA ASP A 166 6.72 -10.25 22.18
C ASP A 166 5.70 -9.15 21.82
N LYS A 167 6.00 -8.26 20.85
CA LYS A 167 5.20 -7.08 20.51
C LYS A 167 4.82 -7.01 19.02
N VAL A 168 5.03 -8.07 18.25
CA VAL A 168 4.77 -8.09 16.80
C VAL A 168 3.34 -7.67 16.47
N ALA A 169 2.35 -8.20 17.19
CA ALA A 169 0.93 -7.87 16.99
C ALA A 169 0.65 -6.37 17.19
N SER A 170 1.24 -5.75 18.22
CA SER A 170 1.08 -4.31 18.50
C SER A 170 1.71 -3.44 17.42
N TYR A 171 2.85 -3.83 16.88
CA TYR A 171 3.54 -3.12 15.80
C TYR A 171 2.77 -3.25 14.49
N MET A 172 2.23 -4.43 14.19
CA MET A 172 1.38 -4.66 13.01
C MET A 172 0.07 -3.86 13.08
N SER A 173 -0.57 -3.79 14.26
CA SER A 173 -1.77 -2.97 14.45
C SER A 173 -1.46 -1.48 14.28
N LEU A 174 -0.34 -0.99 14.80
CA LEU A 174 0.08 0.40 14.61
C LEU A 174 0.32 0.72 13.12
N ALA A 175 0.96 -0.18 12.39
CA ALA A 175 1.12 -0.07 10.95
C ALA A 175 -0.24 -0.07 10.23
N ALA A 176 -1.20 -0.90 10.66
CA ALA A 176 -2.54 -0.96 10.09
C ALA A 176 -3.36 0.31 10.36
N VAL A 177 -3.22 0.95 11.52
CA VAL A 177 -3.88 2.23 11.83
C VAL A 177 -3.52 3.30 10.82
N SER A 178 -2.28 3.31 10.31
CA SER A 178 -1.88 4.22 9.24
C SER A 178 -2.63 4.01 7.91
N TYR A 179 -3.28 2.83 7.72
CA TYR A 179 -4.17 2.57 6.57
C TYR A 179 -5.60 3.06 6.80
N THR A 180 -6.09 2.99 8.03
CA THR A 180 -7.50 3.24 8.33
C THR A 180 -7.80 4.73 8.50
N HIS A 181 -6.92 5.52 9.10
CA HIS A 181 -7.14 6.94 9.32
C HIS A 181 -7.19 7.79 8.03
N LEU A 182 -6.47 7.39 6.99
CA LEU A 182 -6.55 8.07 5.68
C LEU A 182 -7.83 7.73 4.89
N ARG A 183 -8.62 6.75 5.34
CA ARG A 183 -9.86 6.31 4.69
C ARG A 183 -11.12 6.89 5.35
N ALA A 184 -10.99 7.50 6.54
CA ALA A 184 -12.11 7.96 7.36
C ALA A 184 -12.44 9.45 7.19
N HIS A 185 -11.76 10.18 6.33
CA HIS A 185 -12.00 11.56 5.92
C HIS A 185 -12.05 11.66 4.39
#